data_520e10c7dca4cf9536868815300dfef9
#
_entry.id   520e10c7dca4cf9536868815300dfef9
#
_cell.length_a   1.000
_cell.length_b   1.000
_cell.length_c   1.000
_cell.angle_alpha   90.00
_cell.angle_beta   90.00
_cell.angle_gamma   90.00
#
_symmetry.space_group_name_H-M   'P 1'
#
loop_
_entity.id
_entity.type
_entity.pdbx_description
1 polymer ?
#
loop_
_entity_poly.entity_id
_entity_poly.type
_entity_poly.pdbx_seq_one_letter_code
_entity_poly.pdbx_strand_id
1 'polypeptide(L)'
;MKKTLVIIAHPNLQNSTVNKRWAEEIEKQDHVTVRKLYDLYPDGKVNVEEEQRMLLQHDRIVLQFPFYWYSSPSLLKEWQDQVLAFGWAYGPGGDALHGKELVLAISTGGPDFSYQAGGYNHYTMSELLRPFQATSNLIGTRYITPFVFHSAIRASEEVVEQSAQNYVSYVLNPEI
;
A
#
# COMPACT_ATOMS: atom_id res chain seq x y z
N MET A 1 21.08 0.53 -0.72
CA MET A 1 19.72 0.93 -0.24
C MET A 1 18.72 0.27 -1.16
N LYS A 2 17.59 -0.28 -0.65
CA LYS A 2 16.56 -0.93 -1.47
C LYS A 2 15.83 0.12 -2.32
N LYS A 3 15.60 -0.19 -3.59
CA LYS A 3 14.74 0.63 -4.45
C LYS A 3 13.28 0.38 -4.06
N THR A 4 12.55 1.42 -3.72
CA THR A 4 11.19 1.32 -3.21
C THR A 4 10.18 1.92 -4.19
N LEU A 5 9.17 1.14 -4.54
CA LEU A 5 8.02 1.58 -5.34
C LEU A 5 6.84 1.81 -4.41
N VAL A 6 6.31 3.03 -4.37
CA VAL A 6 5.11 3.37 -3.61
C VAL A 6 3.95 3.56 -4.59
N ILE A 7 2.98 2.68 -4.51
CA ILE A 7 1.75 2.70 -5.31
C ILE A 7 0.64 3.29 -4.43
N ILE A 8 0.22 4.50 -4.75
CA ILE A 8 -0.81 5.23 -4.00
C ILE A 8 -2.15 5.06 -4.70
N ALA A 9 -3.11 4.46 -3.99
CA ALA A 9 -4.48 4.31 -4.46
C ALA A 9 -5.44 5.11 -3.57
N HIS A 10 -5.64 6.37 -3.90
CA HIS A 10 -6.58 7.26 -3.20
C HIS A 10 -7.44 8.02 -4.21
N PRO A 11 -8.78 7.82 -4.24
CA PRO A 11 -9.66 8.42 -5.24
C PRO A 11 -9.67 9.96 -5.23
N ASN A 12 -9.36 10.56 -4.10
CA ASN A 12 -9.31 12.01 -3.93
C ASN A 12 -8.13 12.43 -3.06
N LEU A 13 -6.91 12.15 -3.54
CA LEU A 13 -5.67 12.37 -2.79
C LEU A 13 -5.50 13.82 -2.37
N GLN A 14 -5.89 14.77 -3.21
CA GLN A 14 -5.72 16.21 -2.96
C GLN A 14 -6.48 16.69 -1.72
N ASN A 15 -7.60 16.05 -1.40
CA ASN A 15 -8.41 16.36 -0.22
C ASN A 15 -8.16 15.40 0.96
N SER A 16 -7.20 14.49 0.84
CA SER A 16 -6.80 13.60 1.93
C SER A 16 -5.81 14.31 2.83
N THR A 17 -6.06 14.30 4.13
CA THR A 17 -5.13 14.87 5.11
C THR A 17 -3.92 13.95 5.29
N VAL A 18 -4.14 12.68 5.58
CA VAL A 18 -3.08 11.73 5.91
C VAL A 18 -2.34 11.24 4.66
N ASN A 19 -3.06 10.64 3.70
CA ASN A 19 -2.42 10.03 2.52
C ASN A 19 -1.70 11.05 1.64
N LYS A 20 -2.22 12.28 1.54
CA LYS A 20 -1.55 13.36 0.84
C LYS A 20 -0.23 13.73 1.52
N ARG A 21 -0.27 13.93 2.85
CA ARG A 21 0.93 14.31 3.59
C ARG A 21 2.01 13.23 3.54
N TRP A 22 1.61 11.95 3.61
CA TRP A 22 2.52 10.82 3.41
C TRP A 22 3.15 10.83 2.02
N ALA A 23 2.33 11.05 0.99
CA ALA A 23 2.81 11.12 -0.40
C ALA A 23 3.84 12.23 -0.57
N GLU A 24 3.55 13.43 -0.06
CA GLU A 24 4.45 14.58 -0.12
C GLU A 24 5.79 14.33 0.59
N GLU A 25 5.79 13.55 1.67
CA GLU A 25 7.02 13.29 2.42
C GLU A 25 7.86 12.17 1.78
N ILE A 26 7.23 11.11 1.31
CA ILE A 26 7.92 9.99 0.69
C ILE A 26 8.49 10.34 -0.69
N GLU A 27 7.84 11.25 -1.43
CA GLU A 27 8.31 11.74 -2.73
C GLU A 27 9.65 12.49 -2.67
N LYS A 28 10.02 13.00 -1.49
CA LYS A 28 11.29 13.70 -1.28
C LYS A 28 12.49 12.76 -1.13
N GLN A 29 12.23 11.46 -0.98
CA GLN A 29 13.26 10.51 -0.62
C GLN A 29 13.97 9.95 -1.85
N ASP A 30 15.29 9.87 -1.79
CA ASP A 30 16.10 9.19 -2.80
C ASP A 30 15.73 7.69 -2.87
N HIS A 31 15.86 7.12 -4.07
CA HIS A 31 15.55 5.71 -4.35
C HIS A 31 14.07 5.30 -4.15
N VAL A 32 13.17 6.26 -4.08
CA VAL A 32 11.73 6.04 -4.07
C VAL A 32 11.12 6.48 -5.39
N THR A 33 10.28 5.62 -5.94
CA THR A 33 9.42 5.94 -7.08
C THR A 33 7.97 5.92 -6.62
N VAL A 34 7.23 6.99 -6.86
CA VAL A 34 5.82 7.09 -6.48
C VAL A 34 4.92 7.01 -7.71
N ARG A 35 3.87 6.19 -7.62
CA ARG A 35 2.84 6.05 -8.65
C ARG A 35 1.46 6.31 -8.05
N LYS A 36 0.83 7.39 -8.46
CA LYS A 36 -0.52 7.79 -8.02
C LYS A 36 -1.53 7.21 -9.02
N LEU A 37 -2.13 6.06 -8.69
CA LEU A 37 -2.93 5.27 -9.64
C LEU A 37 -4.11 6.06 -10.24
N TYR A 38 -4.81 6.84 -9.43
CA TYR A 38 -5.97 7.61 -9.90
C TYR A 38 -5.59 8.80 -10.82
N ASP A 39 -4.36 9.31 -10.70
CA ASP A 39 -3.84 10.33 -11.60
C ASP A 39 -3.34 9.70 -12.92
N LEU A 40 -2.72 8.53 -12.83
CA LEU A 40 -2.20 7.79 -13.99
C LEU A 40 -3.31 7.14 -14.83
N TYR A 41 -4.35 6.66 -14.16
CA TYR A 41 -5.43 5.87 -14.76
C TYR A 41 -6.81 6.43 -14.40
N PRO A 42 -7.13 7.67 -14.81
CA PRO A 42 -8.40 8.32 -14.44
C PRO A 42 -9.62 7.62 -15.04
N ASP A 43 -9.44 6.86 -16.11
CA ASP A 43 -10.49 6.04 -16.75
C ASP A 43 -10.48 4.56 -16.27
N GLY A 44 -9.60 4.21 -15.32
CA GLY A 44 -9.46 2.85 -14.78
C GLY A 44 -8.71 1.87 -15.69
N LYS A 45 -8.20 2.32 -16.84
CA LYS A 45 -7.46 1.46 -17.77
C LYS A 45 -5.98 1.41 -17.41
N VAL A 46 -5.61 0.37 -16.70
CA VAL A 46 -4.23 0.19 -16.24
C VAL A 46 -3.32 -0.22 -17.40
N ASN A 47 -2.17 0.45 -17.52
CA ASN A 47 -1.11 0.01 -18.41
C ASN A 47 -0.30 -1.10 -17.74
N VAL A 48 -0.67 -2.35 -18.01
CA VAL A 48 -0.10 -3.54 -17.38
C VAL A 48 1.40 -3.65 -17.60
N GLU A 49 1.87 -3.44 -18.82
CA GLU A 49 3.29 -3.55 -19.17
C GLU A 49 4.14 -2.54 -18.38
N GLU A 50 3.65 -1.31 -18.27
CA GLU A 50 4.34 -0.26 -17.52
C GLU A 50 4.37 -0.57 -16.01
N GLU A 51 3.25 -1.03 -15.43
CA GLU A 51 3.21 -1.40 -14.02
C GLU A 51 4.12 -2.60 -13.71
N GLN A 52 4.11 -3.62 -14.57
CA GLN A 52 5.00 -4.76 -14.44
C GLN A 52 6.47 -4.35 -14.55
N ARG A 53 6.80 -3.47 -15.50
CA ARG A 53 8.15 -2.91 -15.63
C ARG A 53 8.60 -2.18 -14.36
N MET A 54 7.71 -1.37 -13.77
CA MET A 54 7.99 -0.67 -12.52
C MET A 54 8.21 -1.65 -11.36
N LEU A 55 7.38 -2.68 -11.23
CA LEU A 55 7.54 -3.71 -10.22
C LEU A 55 8.88 -4.45 -10.32
N LEU A 56 9.33 -4.76 -11.55
CA LEU A 56 10.60 -5.45 -11.77
C LEU A 56 11.82 -4.63 -11.32
N GLN A 57 11.76 -3.30 -11.45
CA GLN A 57 12.88 -2.39 -11.17
C GLN A 57 13.09 -2.09 -9.68
N HIS A 58 12.16 -2.54 -8.81
CA HIS A 58 12.18 -2.22 -7.39
C HIS A 58 12.24 -3.47 -6.52
N ASP A 59 12.84 -3.33 -5.34
CA ASP A 59 13.03 -4.41 -4.37
C ASP A 59 11.88 -4.49 -3.36
N ARG A 60 11.31 -3.34 -3.03
CA ARG A 60 10.19 -3.17 -2.08
C ARG A 60 9.03 -2.49 -2.76
N ILE A 61 7.85 -3.05 -2.56
CA ILE A 61 6.57 -2.57 -3.09
C ILE A 61 5.73 -2.13 -1.91
N VAL A 62 5.28 -0.89 -1.91
CA VAL A 62 4.40 -0.32 -0.89
C VAL A 62 3.05 -0.03 -1.53
N LEU A 63 1.99 -0.59 -0.99
CA LEU A 63 0.62 -0.24 -1.36
C LEU A 63 0.10 0.74 -0.31
N GLN A 64 -0.06 2.01 -0.69
CA GLN A 64 -0.56 3.08 0.18
C GLN A 64 -2.01 3.41 -0.17
N PHE A 65 -2.93 3.23 0.79
CA PHE A 65 -4.35 3.46 0.54
C PHE A 65 -5.18 3.70 1.82
N PRO A 66 -6.33 4.37 1.71
CA PRO A 66 -7.31 4.45 2.79
C PRO A 66 -8.08 3.13 2.88
N PHE A 67 -8.40 2.73 4.11
CA PHE A 67 -9.12 1.48 4.39
C PHE A 67 -10.61 1.62 4.06
N TYR A 68 -10.98 1.31 2.82
CA TYR A 68 -12.36 1.40 2.35
C TYR A 68 -13.06 0.04 2.46
N TRP A 69 -14.15 0.02 3.23
CA TRP A 69 -14.96 -1.19 3.39
C TRP A 69 -14.13 -2.43 3.75
N TYR A 70 -13.26 -2.26 4.75
CA TYR A 70 -12.37 -3.33 5.25
C TYR A 70 -11.43 -3.88 4.17
N SER A 71 -11.15 -3.10 3.14
CA SER A 71 -10.31 -3.43 1.99
C SER A 71 -9.64 -2.17 1.45
N SER A 72 -9.57 -2.03 0.13
CA SER A 72 -8.92 -0.92 -0.58
C SER A 72 -9.90 -0.20 -1.52
N PRO A 73 -9.54 1.00 -2.02
CA PRO A 73 -10.21 1.60 -3.15
C PRO A 73 -10.24 0.67 -4.36
N SER A 74 -11.30 0.76 -5.17
CA SER A 74 -11.58 -0.16 -6.29
C SER A 74 -10.47 -0.26 -7.32
N LEU A 75 -9.82 0.87 -7.66
CA LEU A 75 -8.76 0.88 -8.65
C LEU A 75 -7.53 0.06 -8.21
N LEU A 76 -7.26 -0.05 -6.90
CA LEU A 76 -6.18 -0.91 -6.42
C LEU A 76 -6.50 -2.40 -6.65
N LYS A 77 -7.75 -2.80 -6.48
CA LYS A 77 -8.17 -4.18 -6.77
C LYS A 77 -8.10 -4.46 -8.27
N GLU A 78 -8.59 -3.53 -9.10
CA GLU A 78 -8.47 -3.60 -10.55
C GLU A 78 -7.00 -3.71 -11.01
N TRP A 79 -6.13 -2.89 -10.41
CA TRP A 79 -4.69 -2.95 -10.65
C TRP A 79 -4.11 -4.34 -10.31
N GLN A 80 -4.48 -4.90 -9.14
CA GLN A 80 -4.02 -6.24 -8.75
C GLN A 80 -4.50 -7.31 -9.75
N ASP A 81 -5.75 -7.26 -10.16
CA ASP A 81 -6.36 -8.25 -11.06
C ASP A 81 -5.71 -8.25 -12.46
N GLN A 82 -5.31 -7.07 -12.95
CA GLN A 82 -4.70 -6.95 -14.28
C GLN A 82 -3.19 -7.18 -14.25
N VAL A 83 -2.49 -6.57 -13.29
CA VAL A 83 -1.01 -6.54 -13.27
C VAL A 83 -0.42 -7.85 -12.77
N LEU A 84 -1.06 -8.48 -11.75
CA LEU A 84 -0.58 -9.74 -11.18
C LEU A 84 -1.06 -10.94 -12.01
N ALA A 85 -0.67 -10.97 -13.28
CA ALA A 85 -1.15 -11.93 -14.27
C ALA A 85 -0.59 -13.34 -14.06
N PHE A 86 -1.40 -14.34 -14.47
CA PHE A 86 -0.97 -15.74 -14.54
C PHE A 86 0.21 -15.92 -15.51
N GLY A 87 1.20 -16.70 -15.10
CA GLY A 87 2.44 -16.92 -15.87
C GLY A 87 3.46 -15.77 -15.75
N TRP A 88 3.12 -14.71 -15.03
CA TRP A 88 4.05 -13.63 -14.69
C TRP A 88 4.23 -13.47 -13.18
N ALA A 89 3.17 -13.26 -12.42
CA ALA A 89 3.22 -13.10 -10.97
C ALA A 89 3.02 -14.43 -10.21
N TYR A 90 2.32 -15.39 -10.79
CA TYR A 90 2.04 -16.68 -10.18
C TYR A 90 1.78 -17.75 -11.25
N GLY A 91 1.73 -19.02 -10.83
CA GLY A 91 1.57 -20.16 -11.73
C GLY A 91 2.87 -20.57 -12.44
N PRO A 92 2.84 -21.48 -13.39
CA PRO A 92 4.04 -21.93 -14.11
C PRO A 92 4.78 -20.77 -14.79
N GLY A 93 6.04 -20.55 -14.41
CA GLY A 93 6.87 -19.43 -14.91
C GLY A 93 6.55 -18.07 -14.29
N GLY A 94 5.60 -17.99 -13.37
CA GLY A 94 5.18 -16.75 -12.72
C GLY A 94 5.95 -16.47 -11.43
N ASP A 95 7.21 -16.08 -11.53
CA ASP A 95 8.13 -15.83 -10.41
C ASP A 95 8.70 -14.39 -10.39
N ALA A 96 8.15 -13.51 -11.21
CA ALA A 96 8.67 -12.15 -11.43
C ALA A 96 8.81 -11.31 -10.14
N LEU A 97 8.02 -11.62 -9.11
CA LEU A 97 7.98 -10.89 -7.84
C LEU A 97 8.62 -11.65 -6.67
N HIS A 98 9.14 -12.86 -6.92
CA HIS A 98 9.72 -13.68 -5.87
C HIS A 98 10.85 -12.94 -5.13
N GLY A 99 10.81 -12.99 -3.82
CA GLY A 99 11.82 -12.40 -2.93
C GLY A 99 11.74 -10.88 -2.76
N LYS A 100 10.86 -10.19 -3.50
CA LYS A 100 10.58 -8.77 -3.25
C LYS A 100 9.77 -8.61 -1.97
N GLU A 101 9.77 -7.41 -1.41
CA GLU A 101 9.01 -7.09 -0.20
C GLU A 101 7.69 -6.42 -0.54
N LEU A 102 6.63 -6.82 0.15
CA LEU A 102 5.32 -6.16 0.08
C LEU A 102 4.96 -5.53 1.42
N VAL A 103 4.75 -4.23 1.43
CA VAL A 103 4.34 -3.43 2.58
C VAL A 103 2.98 -2.80 2.31
N LEU A 104 2.07 -2.85 3.26
CA LEU A 104 0.85 -2.06 3.21
C LEU A 104 1.00 -0.82 4.09
N ALA A 105 0.62 0.34 3.60
CA ALA A 105 0.55 1.59 4.33
C ALA A 105 -0.91 2.10 4.32
N ILE A 106 -1.59 2.00 5.44
CA ILE A 106 -3.05 2.11 5.51
C ILE A 106 -3.46 3.20 6.50
N SER A 107 -4.39 4.05 6.09
CA SER A 107 -5.10 4.95 6.99
C SER A 107 -6.53 4.45 7.24
N THR A 108 -6.98 4.48 8.50
CA THR A 108 -8.35 4.11 8.88
C THR A 108 -9.09 5.30 9.48
N GLY A 109 -10.40 5.37 9.26
CA GLY A 109 -11.25 6.38 9.91
C GLY A 109 -11.49 6.09 11.39
N GLY A 110 -11.60 4.82 11.77
CA GLY A 110 -11.80 4.36 13.13
C GLY A 110 -10.52 4.32 13.98
N PRO A 111 -10.67 4.37 15.30
CA PRO A 111 -9.54 4.22 16.23
C PRO A 111 -9.02 2.79 16.29
N ASP A 112 -7.79 2.62 16.76
CA ASP A 112 -7.10 1.33 16.86
C ASP A 112 -7.89 0.28 17.68
N PHE A 113 -8.44 0.69 18.82
CA PHE A 113 -9.23 -0.20 19.70
C PHE A 113 -10.52 -0.72 19.06
N SER A 114 -10.96 -0.14 17.93
CA SER A 114 -12.09 -0.67 17.15
C SER A 114 -11.73 -1.94 16.37
N TYR A 115 -10.45 -2.14 16.07
CA TYR A 115 -9.95 -3.24 15.24
C TYR A 115 -9.37 -4.36 16.10
N GLN A 116 -10.20 -4.94 16.94
CA GLN A 116 -9.89 -6.08 17.80
C GLN A 116 -11.15 -6.86 18.18
N ALA A 117 -10.98 -8.07 18.71
CA ALA A 117 -12.08 -8.85 19.27
C ALA A 117 -12.77 -8.05 20.38
N GLY A 118 -14.10 -7.92 20.30
CA GLY A 118 -14.89 -7.10 21.21
C GLY A 118 -14.89 -5.60 20.92
N GLY A 119 -14.06 -5.11 19.99
CA GLY A 119 -14.12 -3.75 19.46
C GLY A 119 -15.28 -3.57 18.47
N TYR A 120 -15.52 -2.32 18.04
CA TYR A 120 -16.63 -1.98 17.14
C TYR A 120 -16.60 -2.76 15.81
N ASN A 121 -15.41 -2.97 15.24
CA ASN A 121 -15.24 -3.71 13.99
C ASN A 121 -15.06 -5.22 14.19
N HIS A 122 -14.98 -5.70 15.42
CA HIS A 122 -14.90 -7.11 15.84
C HIS A 122 -13.65 -7.87 15.40
N TYR A 123 -12.91 -7.42 14.40
CA TYR A 123 -11.74 -8.08 13.81
C TYR A 123 -10.50 -7.21 13.91
N THR A 124 -9.35 -7.84 14.07
CA THR A 124 -8.04 -7.17 14.04
C THR A 124 -7.68 -6.73 12.62
N MET A 125 -6.79 -5.74 12.49
CA MET A 125 -6.25 -5.39 11.17
C MET A 125 -5.58 -6.59 10.49
N SER A 126 -4.88 -7.45 11.23
CA SER A 126 -4.27 -8.66 10.68
C SER A 126 -5.30 -9.62 10.08
N GLU A 127 -6.48 -9.77 10.68
CA GLU A 127 -7.55 -10.60 10.14
C GLU A 127 -8.17 -9.97 8.89
N LEU A 128 -8.41 -8.66 8.90
CA LEU A 128 -9.00 -7.94 7.77
C LEU A 128 -8.06 -7.83 6.57
N LEU A 129 -6.75 -7.88 6.78
CA LEU A 129 -5.74 -7.82 5.73
C LEU A 129 -5.29 -9.18 5.19
N ARG A 130 -5.90 -10.28 5.62
CA ARG A 130 -5.59 -11.63 5.11
C ARG A 130 -5.61 -11.76 3.59
N PRO A 131 -6.53 -11.13 2.83
CA PRO A 131 -6.49 -11.21 1.37
C PRO A 131 -5.18 -10.68 0.76
N PHE A 132 -4.62 -9.59 1.30
CA PHE A 132 -3.33 -9.06 0.85
C PHE A 132 -2.18 -9.99 1.21
N GLN A 133 -2.19 -10.56 2.41
CA GLN A 133 -1.19 -11.54 2.81
C GLN A 133 -1.26 -12.81 1.96
N ALA A 134 -2.46 -13.30 1.65
CA ALA A 134 -2.67 -14.44 0.76
C ALA A 134 -2.14 -14.15 -0.65
N THR A 135 -2.40 -12.95 -1.18
CA THR A 135 -1.85 -12.49 -2.46
C THR A 135 -0.32 -12.48 -2.41
N SER A 136 0.27 -11.87 -1.37
CA SER A 136 1.72 -11.83 -1.17
C SER A 136 2.35 -13.23 -1.16
N ASN A 137 1.73 -14.17 -0.46
CA ASN A 137 2.20 -15.56 -0.41
C ASN A 137 2.15 -16.22 -1.79
N LEU A 138 1.06 -16.00 -2.55
CA LEU A 138 0.88 -16.59 -3.87
C LEU A 138 1.90 -16.07 -4.89
N ILE A 139 2.18 -14.76 -4.87
CA ILE A 139 3.15 -14.12 -5.78
C ILE A 139 4.61 -14.21 -5.29
N GLY A 140 4.86 -14.89 -4.18
CA GLY A 140 6.21 -15.15 -3.67
C GLY A 140 6.92 -13.94 -3.05
N THR A 141 6.19 -12.89 -2.67
CA THR A 141 6.77 -11.75 -1.97
C THR A 141 6.87 -12.01 -0.46
N ARG A 142 7.79 -11.33 0.21
CA ARG A 142 7.86 -11.29 1.66
C ARG A 142 6.90 -10.24 2.19
N TYR A 143 5.82 -10.67 2.83
CA TYR A 143 4.84 -9.79 3.45
C TYR A 143 5.42 -9.17 4.72
N ILE A 144 5.49 -7.84 4.74
CA ILE A 144 6.00 -7.06 5.88
C ILE A 144 4.81 -6.61 6.73
N THR A 145 5.02 -6.48 8.04
CA THR A 145 4.00 -5.94 8.94
C THR A 145 3.44 -4.62 8.38
N PRO A 146 2.12 -4.47 8.24
CA PRO A 146 1.54 -3.24 7.72
C PRO A 146 1.84 -2.01 8.60
N PHE A 147 2.09 -0.87 7.97
CA PHE A 147 2.06 0.42 8.62
C PHE A 147 0.62 0.93 8.65
N VAL A 148 0.03 1.09 9.83
CA VAL A 148 -1.37 1.48 9.97
C VAL A 148 -1.48 2.75 10.81
N PHE A 149 -2.18 3.75 10.27
CA PHE A 149 -2.53 4.98 10.96
C PHE A 149 -4.04 5.04 11.22
N HIS A 150 -4.41 5.01 12.48
CA HIS A 150 -5.79 5.02 12.92
C HIS A 150 -6.33 6.43 13.18
N SER A 151 -7.65 6.59 13.18
CA SER A 151 -8.34 7.86 13.47
C SER A 151 -8.02 9.00 12.51
N ALA A 152 -7.76 8.72 11.25
CA ALA A 152 -7.34 9.70 10.24
C ALA A 152 -8.27 10.92 10.12
N ILE A 153 -9.58 10.75 10.36
CA ILE A 153 -10.59 11.81 10.26
C ILE A 153 -10.46 12.83 11.40
N ARG A 154 -9.92 12.42 12.56
CA ARG A 154 -9.85 13.23 13.78
C ARG A 154 -8.42 13.65 14.14
N ALA A 155 -7.44 13.27 13.34
CA ALA A 155 -6.04 13.56 13.61
C ALA A 155 -5.75 15.07 13.47
N SER A 156 -5.02 15.63 14.42
CA SER A 156 -4.50 17.00 14.29
C SER A 156 -3.38 17.07 13.25
N GLU A 157 -3.10 18.26 12.75
CA GLU A 157 -2.00 18.50 11.81
C GLU A 157 -0.65 18.00 12.36
N GLU A 158 -0.39 18.23 13.64
CA GLU A 158 0.84 17.79 14.30
C GLU A 158 0.97 16.25 14.31
N VAL A 159 -0.12 15.55 14.61
CA VAL A 159 -0.16 14.07 14.61
C VAL A 159 0.02 13.52 13.19
N VAL A 160 -0.59 14.16 12.19
CA VAL A 160 -0.40 13.79 10.78
C VAL A 160 1.03 14.03 10.33
N GLU A 161 1.64 15.16 10.70
CA GLU A 161 3.04 15.46 10.39
C GLU A 161 3.98 14.42 11.00
N GLN A 162 3.81 14.10 12.28
CA GLN A 162 4.60 13.05 12.94
C GLN A 162 4.41 11.69 12.25
N SER A 163 3.18 11.38 11.84
CA SER A 163 2.90 10.12 11.13
C SER A 163 3.61 10.04 9.78
N ALA A 164 3.78 11.15 9.08
CA ALA A 164 4.50 11.19 7.80
C ALA A 164 5.99 10.88 8.00
N GLN A 165 6.61 11.41 9.05
CA GLN A 165 7.99 11.09 9.42
C GLN A 165 8.13 9.61 9.81
N ASN A 166 7.20 9.10 10.60
CA ASN A 166 7.18 7.69 11.01
C ASN A 166 6.97 6.76 9.80
N TYR A 167 6.11 7.14 8.86
CA TYR A 167 5.85 6.42 7.63
C TYR A 167 7.12 6.27 6.79
N VAL A 168 7.81 7.38 6.51
CA VAL A 168 9.07 7.36 5.76
C VAL A 168 10.11 6.49 6.47
N SER A 169 10.30 6.71 7.79
CA SER A 169 11.24 5.93 8.59
C SER A 169 10.93 4.45 8.55
N TYR A 170 9.66 4.06 8.61
CA TYR A 170 9.23 2.67 8.53
C TYR A 170 9.47 2.08 7.15
N VAL A 171 8.96 2.74 6.10
CA VAL A 171 9.03 2.23 4.73
C VAL A 171 10.46 2.10 4.23
N LEU A 172 11.37 2.96 4.68
CA LEU A 172 12.77 2.94 4.24
C LEU A 172 13.69 2.17 5.18
N ASN A 173 13.19 1.64 6.28
CA ASN A 173 14.00 0.81 7.18
C ASN A 173 14.49 -0.45 6.45
N PRO A 174 15.80 -0.69 6.35
CA PRO A 174 16.35 -1.85 5.66
C PRO A 174 16.08 -3.18 6.37
N GLU A 175 15.73 -3.13 7.66
CA GLU A 175 15.64 -4.31 8.55
C GLU A 175 14.21 -4.82 8.77
N ILE A 176 13.20 -4.22 8.16
CA ILE A 176 11.82 -4.71 8.26
C ILE A 176 11.52 -5.83 7.28
#